data_cdcec842ef940239fcd9bb63fdef9212
#
_entry.id   cdcec842ef940239fcd9bb63fdef9212
#
_cell.length_a   1.000
_cell.length_b   1.000
_cell.length_c   1.000
_cell.angle_alpha   90.00
_cell.angle_beta   90.00
_cell.angle_gamma   90.00
#
_symmetry.space_group_name_H-M   'P 1'
#
loop_
_entity.id
_entity.type
_entity.pdbx_description
1 polymer ?
#
loop_
_entity_poly.entity_id
_entity_poly.type
_entity_poly.pdbx_seq_one_letter_code
_entity_poly.pdbx_strand_id
1 'polypeptide(L)' 'MYVHIGEETLVRAIDIVAIISKESVVSSSQMNELLTNDRLVVVDLSKGGYKSIVITKDKIYYSPLSSGTLKKRS' A
#
# COMPACT_ATOMS: atom_id res chain seq x y z
N MET A 1 8.41 -5.29 14.68
CA MET A 1 9.01 -4.28 13.81
C MET A 1 7.91 -3.50 13.10
N TYR A 2 8.07 -2.19 12.99
CA TYR A 2 7.11 -1.32 12.31
C TYR A 2 7.76 -0.67 11.10
N VAL A 3 6.96 -0.49 10.06
CA VAL A 3 7.40 0.14 8.81
C VAL A 3 6.65 1.45 8.65
N HIS A 4 7.38 2.55 8.48
CA HIS A 4 6.80 3.86 8.21
C HIS A 4 6.42 3.92 6.73
N ILE A 5 5.13 4.06 6.45
CA ILE A 5 4.61 4.01 5.08
C ILE A 5 4.10 5.35 4.55
N GLY A 6 4.22 6.40 5.33
CA GLY A 6 3.86 7.77 4.93
C GLY A 6 3.06 8.48 6.00
N GLU A 7 3.12 9.81 6.01
CA GLU A 7 2.33 10.68 6.90
C GLU A 7 2.29 10.21 8.37
N GLU A 8 3.45 9.84 8.89
CA GLU A 8 3.59 9.37 10.27
C GLU A 8 2.80 8.09 10.57
N THR A 9 2.39 7.38 9.53
CA THR A 9 1.68 6.10 9.70
C THR A 9 2.67 4.95 9.78
N LEU A 10 2.55 4.17 10.83
CA LEU A 10 3.36 2.97 11.05
C LEU A 10 2.48 1.74 10.92
N VAL A 11 2.98 0.72 10.22
CA VAL A 11 2.31 -0.55 10.06
C VAL A 11 3.24 -1.65 10.53
N ARG A 12 2.71 -2.63 11.27
CA ARG A 12 3.52 -3.76 11.70
C ARG A 12 3.96 -4.56 10.48
N ALA A 13 5.26 -4.84 10.39
CA ALA A 13 5.80 -5.60 9.25
C ALA A 13 5.10 -6.93 9.08
N ILE A 14 4.76 -7.58 10.19
CA ILE A 14 4.07 -8.89 10.17
C ILE A 14 2.66 -8.81 9.57
N ASP A 15 2.03 -7.64 9.55
CA ASP A 15 0.71 -7.45 8.98
C ASP A 15 0.73 -7.13 7.48
N ILE A 16 1.89 -6.84 6.92
CA ILE A 16 2.02 -6.51 5.50
C ILE A 16 1.93 -7.78 4.66
N VAL A 17 0.92 -7.84 3.79
CA VAL A 17 0.74 -8.95 2.86
C VAL A 17 1.52 -8.71 1.58
N ALA A 18 1.48 -7.49 1.06
CA ALA A 18 2.17 -7.15 -0.18
C ALA A 18 2.45 -5.64 -0.27
N ILE A 19 3.51 -5.30 -1.00
CA ILE A 19 3.85 -3.93 -1.36
C ILE A 19 3.98 -3.90 -2.88
N ILE A 20 3.15 -3.09 -3.54
CA ILE A 20 3.02 -3.11 -5.00
C ILE A 20 3.27 -1.71 -5.56
N SER A 21 4.10 -1.63 -6.59
CA SER A 21 4.37 -0.35 -7.25
C SER A 21 3.15 0.15 -8.01
N LYS A 22 3.05 1.47 -8.19
CA LYS A 22 1.97 2.08 -8.95
C LYS A 22 1.89 1.50 -10.37
N GLU A 23 3.02 1.29 -11.01
CA GLU A 23 3.08 0.76 -12.37
C GLU A 23 2.43 -0.63 -12.45
N SER A 24 2.69 -1.47 -11.47
CA SER A 24 2.09 -2.80 -11.42
C SER A 24 0.59 -2.74 -11.16
N VAL A 25 0.14 -1.80 -10.34
CA VAL A 25 -1.29 -1.61 -10.07
C VAL A 25 -2.03 -1.20 -11.34
N VAL A 26 -1.50 -0.20 -12.05
CA VAL A 26 -2.14 0.34 -13.25
C VAL A 26 -2.25 -0.71 -14.35
N SER A 27 -1.26 -1.60 -14.45
CA SER A 27 -1.22 -2.62 -15.50
C SER A 27 -1.98 -3.89 -15.17
N SER A 28 -2.53 -4.03 -13.96
CA SER A 28 -3.17 -5.27 -13.51
C SER A 28 -4.67 -5.08 -13.30
N SER A 29 -5.48 -5.80 -14.06
CA SER A 29 -6.94 -5.80 -13.86
C SER A 29 -7.31 -6.47 -12.54
N GLN A 30 -6.54 -7.46 -12.10
CA GLN A 30 -6.78 -8.13 -10.83
C GLN A 30 -6.60 -7.18 -9.64
N MET A 31 -5.62 -6.30 -9.72
CA MET A 31 -5.43 -5.29 -8.68
C MET A 31 -6.56 -4.29 -8.66
N ASN A 32 -7.06 -3.90 -9.82
CA ASN A 32 -8.20 -2.98 -9.90
C ASN A 32 -9.45 -3.61 -9.26
N GLU A 33 -9.67 -4.89 -9.47
CA GLU A 33 -10.77 -5.60 -8.82
C GLU A 33 -10.60 -5.63 -7.31
N LEU A 34 -9.39 -5.87 -6.82
CA LEU A 34 -9.11 -5.87 -5.39
C LEU A 34 -9.38 -4.51 -4.77
N LEU A 35 -8.97 -3.43 -5.45
CA LEU A 35 -9.14 -2.07 -4.94
C LEU A 35 -10.60 -1.61 -4.92
N THR A 36 -11.48 -2.27 -5.68
CA THR A 36 -12.91 -1.97 -5.66
C THR A 36 -13.69 -2.86 -4.70
N ASN A 37 -13.00 -3.71 -3.94
CA ASN A 37 -13.64 -4.60 -2.97
C ASN A 37 -14.13 -3.82 -1.76
N ASP A 38 -15.44 -3.81 -1.54
CA ASP A 38 -16.07 -3.05 -0.45
C ASP A 38 -15.70 -3.55 0.94
N ARG A 39 -15.13 -4.74 1.05
CA ARG A 39 -14.77 -5.33 2.35
C ARG A 39 -13.47 -4.78 2.91
N LEU A 40 -12.68 -4.11 2.07
CA LEU A 40 -11.39 -3.58 2.49
C LEU A 40 -11.49 -2.09 2.76
N VAL A 41 -10.87 -1.66 3.84
CA VAL A 41 -10.76 -0.25 4.16
C VAL A 41 -9.58 0.33 3.39
N VAL A 42 -9.83 1.41 2.65
CA VAL A 42 -8.78 2.09 1.87
C VAL A 42 -8.38 3.37 2.58
N VAL A 43 -7.09 3.52 2.83
CA VAL A 43 -6.53 4.72 3.46
C VAL A 43 -5.54 5.35 2.51
N ASP A 44 -5.81 6.59 2.07
CA ASP A 44 -4.93 7.31 1.16
C ASP A 44 -4.00 8.23 1.95
N LEU A 45 -2.73 7.87 2.04
CA LEU A 45 -1.71 8.66 2.71
C LEU A 45 -0.98 9.61 1.75
N SER A 46 -1.31 9.53 0.47
CA SER A 46 -0.56 10.23 -0.59
C SER A 46 -1.20 11.52 -1.05
N LYS A 47 -2.43 11.78 -0.63
CA LYS A 47 -3.19 12.96 -1.08
C LYS A 47 -3.35 12.99 -2.60
N GLY A 48 -3.55 11.83 -3.21
CA GLY A 48 -3.77 11.70 -4.65
C GLY A 48 -2.52 11.43 -5.47
N GLY A 49 -1.33 11.43 -4.86
CA GLY A 49 -0.07 11.22 -5.57
C GLY A 49 0.68 9.98 -5.11
N TYR A 50 0.01 8.84 -5.02
CA TYR A 50 0.65 7.63 -4.53
C TYR A 50 1.70 7.07 -5.49
N LYS A 51 2.71 6.42 -4.92
CA LYS A 51 3.77 5.74 -5.68
C LYS A 51 3.72 4.22 -5.49
N SER A 52 3.09 3.77 -4.41
CA SER A 52 2.93 2.34 -4.16
C SER A 52 1.69 2.10 -3.32
N ILE A 53 1.29 0.84 -3.23
CA ILE A 53 0.17 0.39 -2.42
C ILE A 53 0.69 -0.64 -1.43
N VAL A 54 0.31 -0.48 -0.16
CA VAL A 54 0.64 -1.43 0.90
C VAL A 54 -0.65 -2.17 1.26
N ILE A 55 -0.65 -3.47 1.08
CA ILE A 55 -1.80 -4.32 1.40
C ILE A 55 -1.52 -5.02 2.73
N THR A 56 -2.43 -4.82 3.68
CA THR A 56 -2.39 -5.52 4.96
C THR A 56 -3.58 -6.47 5.06
N LYS A 57 -3.72 -7.14 6.19
CA LYS A 57 -4.78 -8.13 6.39
C LYS A 57 -6.19 -7.56 6.20
N ASP A 58 -6.40 -6.30 6.58
CA ASP A 58 -7.73 -5.68 6.58
C ASP A 58 -7.77 -4.31 5.94
N LYS A 59 -6.64 -3.76 5.51
CA LYS A 59 -6.58 -2.41 4.95
C LYS A 59 -5.66 -2.34 3.75
N ILE A 60 -5.94 -1.37 2.89
CA ILE A 60 -5.10 -1.01 1.76
C ILE A 60 -4.66 0.44 1.96
N TYR A 61 -3.35 0.69 1.92
CA TYR A 61 -2.80 2.04 2.06
C TYR A 61 -2.21 2.49 0.74
N TYR A 62 -2.58 3.68 0.30
CA TYR A 62 -1.94 4.36 -0.82
C TYR A 62 -0.80 5.18 -0.25
N SER A 63 0.43 4.79 -0.55
CA SER A 63 1.63 5.39 0.04
C SER A 63 2.30 6.37 -0.92
N PRO A 64 2.80 7.50 -0.43
CA PRO A 64 3.61 8.42 -1.25
C PRO A 64 5.04 7.92 -1.43
N LEU A 65 5.44 6.86 -0.74
CA LEU A 65 6.78 6.30 -0.84
C LEU A 65 6.83 5.22 -1.92
N SER A 66 7.97 5.09 -2.59
CA SER A 66 8.13 4.06 -3.62
C SER A 66 8.17 2.67 -3.01
N SER A 67 7.81 1.66 -3.82
CA SER A 67 7.84 0.27 -3.37
C SER A 67 9.27 -0.16 -2.99
N GLY A 68 10.28 0.32 -3.70
CA GLY A 68 11.67 0.04 -3.37
C GLY A 68 12.06 0.55 -1.99
N THR A 69 11.65 1.78 -1.67
CA THR A 69 11.90 2.37 -0.35
C THR A 69 11.23 1.56 0.75
N LEU A 70 9.96 1.18 0.55
CA LEU A 70 9.21 0.42 1.54
C LEU A 70 9.80 -0.97 1.76
N LYS A 71 10.22 -1.64 0.68
CA LYS A 71 10.82 -2.96 0.79
C LYS A 71 12.15 -2.96 1.52
N LYS A 72 12.91 -1.87 1.42
CA LYS A 72 14.15 -1.72 2.17
C LYS A 72 13.89 -1.56 3.66
N ARG A 73 12.76 -1.00 4.05
CA ARG A 73 12.40 -0.76 5.44
C ARG A 73 11.75 -1.97 6.12
N SER A 74 11.27 -2.90 5.34
CA SER A 74 10.58 -4.07 5.89
C SER A 74 11.45 -5.29 6.06
#